data_b1c09c716aedd6425b0a3b58356c7d4d
#
_entry.id   b1c09c716aedd6425b0a3b58356c7d4d
#
_cell.length_a   1.000
_cell.length_b   1.000
_cell.length_c   1.000
_cell.angle_alpha   90.00
_cell.angle_beta   90.00
_cell.angle_gamma   90.00
#
_symmetry.space_group_name_H-M   'P 1'
#
loop_
_entity.id
_entity.type
_entity.pdbx_description
1 polymer ?
#
loop_
_entity_poly.entity_id
_entity_poly.type
_entity_poly.pdbx_seq_one_letter_code
_entity_poly.pdbx_strand_id
1 'polypeptide(L)'
;MFIRRTQTRNRSSGEPYTTYRLVQSSRVGAAVKQATLLNLGSHFDLPQAEWPALAQRIDELMRAQRSLLGTTLSDDAQALAARYAAQLIALQPSAASITPAAAAKAQSGDLGESLRYQEVDLDSIELVRPRSVGVEHAALSVMRQCGLQDKLAELGLNRPQIAAAVGNIIGRMAHPGSELATHAWLQQRSALGELIDCNFEAMDLNRLYRASDALYKHREALQDHLFAKAKSIFGFGETVTLYDLTNTYFEGIAAGVAKAKRGHSKESRSDCPLVTLAMVLDGCGFPRRSRVFAANSNTSASEPATLKEMLSGLGAPPGATVVMDAGIATEANLTWLRAQGYHYVVVSRLRERQFDPALATEVQTAGDATIKIQRVIDEQGHALLYCHSPAREQKDRAIDDTKAAGFEAVLLKLQGGLTKPRGTKDVAKIMERLGRAKQRYSRAAQHYQVELATDANGTQVSAITWAKRVKPGSAADLWKTDPGVYCLRTTLVEQDNATLWRTYTMLTNLESVFRSLKTDLGLRPVFHQIDRRVEGHLFISVLAYHFVHMLRLQLKAQGIDDSWQTLRETLATQQRVTATLKRRDGRAVHVRKATRPEPLHQKINEMLGLSANPGGTHRVLV
;
A
#
# COMPACT_ATOMS: atom_id res chain seq x y z
N MET A 1 -5.55 -26.10 -35.95
CA MET A 1 -6.24 -25.13 -35.09
C MET A 1 -6.92 -24.07 -35.96
N PHE A 2 -7.94 -23.36 -35.44
CA PHE A 2 -8.57 -22.22 -36.11
C PHE A 2 -9.20 -21.26 -35.08
N ILE A 3 -9.41 -20.02 -35.50
CA ILE A 3 -10.04 -19.01 -34.66
C ILE A 3 -11.54 -19.00 -34.93
N ARG A 4 -12.34 -19.20 -33.86
CA ARG A 4 -13.80 -19.12 -33.92
C ARG A 4 -14.26 -17.78 -33.36
N ARG A 5 -15.07 -17.07 -34.14
CA ARG A 5 -15.86 -15.92 -33.70
C ARG A 5 -17.22 -16.40 -33.23
N THR A 6 -17.63 -16.04 -32.01
CA THR A 6 -18.94 -16.33 -31.46
C THR A 6 -19.61 -15.05 -30.99
N GLN A 7 -20.83 -14.81 -31.46
CA GLN A 7 -21.64 -13.68 -31.04
C GLN A 7 -22.63 -14.15 -29.98
N THR A 8 -22.67 -13.48 -28.85
CA THR A 8 -23.53 -13.81 -27.70
C THR A 8 -24.20 -12.52 -27.23
N ARG A 9 -25.42 -12.60 -26.71
CA ARG A 9 -26.10 -11.46 -26.10
C ARG A 9 -25.81 -11.39 -24.60
N ASN A 10 -25.55 -10.20 -24.12
CA ASN A 10 -25.40 -9.95 -22.68
C ASN A 10 -26.76 -10.16 -22.00
N ARG A 11 -26.81 -11.01 -20.99
CA ARG A 11 -28.06 -11.31 -20.26
C ARG A 11 -28.67 -10.13 -19.51
N SER A 12 -27.85 -9.13 -19.16
CA SER A 12 -28.30 -7.97 -18.38
C SER A 12 -28.63 -6.74 -19.22
N SER A 13 -27.93 -6.51 -20.35
CA SER A 13 -28.14 -5.34 -21.22
C SER A 13 -28.83 -5.69 -22.54
N GLY A 14 -28.95 -6.96 -22.91
CA GLY A 14 -29.48 -7.39 -24.19
C GLY A 14 -28.56 -7.13 -25.39
N GLU A 15 -27.45 -6.41 -25.21
CA GLU A 15 -26.53 -6.04 -26.27
C GLU A 15 -25.71 -7.23 -26.77
N PRO A 16 -25.52 -7.36 -28.09
CA PRO A 16 -24.68 -8.41 -28.66
C PRO A 16 -23.20 -8.08 -28.38
N TYR A 17 -22.44 -9.06 -27.94
CA TYR A 17 -20.97 -8.96 -27.86
C TYR A 17 -20.31 -10.15 -28.55
N THR A 18 -19.14 -9.91 -29.10
CA THR A 18 -18.38 -10.92 -29.82
C THR A 18 -17.26 -11.47 -28.94
N THR A 19 -17.05 -12.78 -28.99
CA THR A 19 -15.89 -13.42 -28.37
C THR A 19 -15.13 -14.23 -29.40
N TYR A 20 -13.81 -14.25 -29.26
CA TYR A 20 -12.87 -14.97 -30.13
C TYR A 20 -12.22 -16.10 -29.34
N ARG A 21 -12.10 -17.28 -29.96
CA ARG A 21 -11.51 -18.47 -29.33
C ARG A 21 -10.62 -19.20 -30.31
N LEU A 22 -9.46 -19.65 -29.86
CA LEU A 22 -8.65 -20.60 -30.59
C LEU A 22 -9.17 -22.01 -30.32
N VAL A 23 -9.54 -22.72 -31.34
CA VAL A 23 -10.22 -24.03 -31.28
C VAL A 23 -9.45 -25.07 -32.06
N GLN A 24 -9.33 -26.27 -31.51
CA GLN A 24 -8.78 -27.44 -32.19
C GLN A 24 -9.91 -28.42 -32.51
N SER A 25 -9.94 -28.89 -33.75
CA SER A 25 -10.81 -30.00 -34.15
C SER A 25 -10.04 -31.31 -34.13
N SER A 26 -10.59 -32.32 -33.49
CA SER A 26 -10.08 -33.70 -33.51
C SER A 26 -11.18 -34.66 -33.98
N ARG A 27 -10.81 -35.62 -34.79
CA ARG A 27 -11.74 -36.66 -35.25
C ARG A 27 -11.68 -37.85 -34.29
N VAL A 28 -12.79 -38.18 -33.69
CA VAL A 28 -12.93 -39.35 -32.79
C VAL A 28 -13.98 -40.26 -33.40
N GLY A 29 -13.55 -41.29 -34.17
CA GLY A 29 -14.46 -42.14 -34.95
C GLY A 29 -15.10 -41.35 -36.10
N ALA A 30 -16.42 -41.43 -36.22
CA ALA A 30 -17.20 -40.68 -37.20
C ALA A 30 -17.54 -39.24 -36.80
N ALA A 31 -17.28 -38.83 -35.56
CA ALA A 31 -17.62 -37.51 -35.05
C ALA A 31 -16.43 -36.58 -34.99
N VAL A 32 -16.66 -35.29 -35.32
CA VAL A 32 -15.66 -34.21 -35.11
C VAL A 32 -15.93 -33.55 -33.79
N LYS A 33 -14.99 -33.71 -32.84
CA LYS A 33 -14.99 -32.96 -31.55
C LYS A 33 -14.18 -31.70 -31.66
N GLN A 34 -14.69 -30.60 -31.11
CA GLN A 34 -13.99 -29.31 -31.08
C GLN A 34 -13.70 -28.94 -29.61
N ALA A 35 -12.45 -28.68 -29.31
CA ALA A 35 -11.99 -28.24 -28.00
C ALA A 35 -11.48 -26.80 -28.10
N THR A 36 -11.91 -25.94 -27.17
CA THR A 36 -11.37 -24.59 -27.04
C THR A 36 -10.01 -24.69 -26.36
N LEU A 37 -8.96 -24.29 -27.06
CA LEU A 37 -7.59 -24.26 -26.54
C LEU A 37 -7.31 -22.99 -25.75
N LEU A 38 -7.80 -21.85 -26.29
CA LEU A 38 -7.56 -20.53 -25.68
C LEU A 38 -8.75 -19.61 -25.93
N ASN A 39 -9.07 -18.77 -24.94
CA ASN A 39 -10.01 -17.68 -25.12
C ASN A 39 -9.23 -16.39 -25.44
N LEU A 40 -9.46 -15.84 -26.62
CA LEU A 40 -8.76 -14.66 -27.13
C LEU A 40 -9.43 -13.33 -26.70
N GLY A 41 -10.55 -13.42 -25.99
CA GLY A 41 -11.27 -12.25 -25.46
C GLY A 41 -12.37 -11.72 -26.38
N SER A 42 -12.84 -10.51 -26.09
CA SER A 42 -13.85 -9.78 -26.90
C SER A 42 -13.24 -8.76 -27.86
N HIS A 43 -12.01 -8.36 -27.63
CA HIS A 43 -11.24 -7.43 -28.48
C HIS A 43 -10.10 -8.22 -29.14
N PHE A 44 -10.29 -8.50 -30.42
CA PHE A 44 -9.31 -9.20 -31.22
C PHE A 44 -9.20 -8.47 -32.57
N ASP A 45 -8.20 -7.60 -32.67
CA ASP A 45 -8.11 -6.58 -33.72
C ASP A 45 -7.38 -7.04 -34.99
N LEU A 46 -6.98 -8.34 -35.04
CA LEU A 46 -6.35 -8.88 -36.25
C LEU A 46 -7.38 -9.09 -37.36
N PRO A 47 -7.10 -8.65 -38.62
CA PRO A 47 -7.97 -8.89 -39.76
C PRO A 47 -8.27 -10.38 -39.96
N GLN A 48 -9.55 -10.69 -40.27
CA GLN A 48 -10.00 -12.08 -40.41
C GLN A 48 -9.22 -12.88 -41.46
N ALA A 49 -8.69 -12.20 -42.50
CA ALA A 49 -7.87 -12.80 -43.51
C ALA A 49 -6.54 -13.40 -42.97
N GLU A 50 -6.03 -12.86 -41.85
CA GLU A 50 -4.79 -13.32 -41.21
C GLU A 50 -5.00 -14.45 -40.18
N TRP A 51 -6.26 -14.77 -39.79
CA TRP A 51 -6.54 -15.80 -38.78
C TRP A 51 -6.01 -17.20 -39.14
N PRO A 52 -6.14 -17.70 -40.37
CA PRO A 52 -5.58 -18.99 -40.71
C PRO A 52 -4.06 -19.03 -40.59
N ALA A 53 -3.40 -17.98 -41.04
CA ALA A 53 -1.96 -17.84 -40.97
C ALA A 53 -1.47 -17.71 -39.51
N LEU A 54 -2.18 -16.95 -38.66
CA LEU A 54 -1.91 -16.88 -37.24
C LEU A 54 -2.07 -18.25 -36.56
N ALA A 55 -3.15 -18.97 -36.83
CA ALA A 55 -3.38 -20.28 -36.24
C ALA A 55 -2.33 -21.31 -36.69
N GLN A 56 -1.91 -21.25 -37.92
CA GLN A 56 -0.80 -22.06 -38.45
C GLN A 56 0.51 -21.71 -37.76
N ARG A 57 0.82 -20.42 -37.61
CA ARG A 57 2.07 -19.96 -36.98
C ARG A 57 2.12 -20.35 -35.49
N ILE A 58 1.00 -20.32 -34.78
CA ILE A 58 0.91 -20.84 -33.40
C ILE A 58 1.24 -22.35 -33.38
N ASP A 59 0.69 -23.14 -34.30
CA ASP A 59 0.96 -24.57 -34.39
C ASP A 59 2.45 -24.85 -34.70
N GLU A 60 3.05 -24.07 -35.60
CA GLU A 60 4.47 -24.14 -35.92
C GLU A 60 5.36 -23.82 -34.72
N LEU A 61 5.04 -22.78 -33.99
CA LEU A 61 5.78 -22.39 -32.76
C LEU A 61 5.65 -23.43 -31.66
N MET A 62 4.46 -24.03 -31.52
CA MET A 62 4.26 -25.10 -30.54
C MET A 62 5.08 -26.37 -30.90
N ARG A 63 5.18 -26.69 -32.18
CA ARG A 63 5.93 -27.87 -32.69
C ARG A 63 7.40 -27.59 -32.95
N ALA A 64 7.85 -26.33 -32.77
CA ALA A 64 9.19 -25.86 -33.18
C ALA A 64 9.55 -26.20 -34.63
N GLN A 65 8.56 -26.28 -35.52
CA GLN A 65 8.72 -26.54 -36.96
C GLN A 65 8.50 -25.24 -37.74
N ARG A 66 9.28 -25.01 -38.76
CA ARG A 66 9.00 -23.97 -39.77
C ARG A 66 8.35 -24.63 -40.99
N SER A 67 7.25 -24.07 -41.46
CA SER A 67 6.69 -24.46 -42.76
C SER A 67 7.64 -24.08 -43.88
N LEU A 68 7.76 -24.96 -44.86
CA LEU A 68 8.52 -24.70 -46.10
C LEU A 68 7.87 -23.60 -46.97
N LEU A 69 6.58 -23.34 -46.77
CA LEU A 69 5.82 -22.27 -47.42
C LEU A 69 5.72 -21.11 -46.41
N GLY A 70 6.57 -20.10 -46.54
CA GLY A 70 6.58 -18.92 -45.67
C GLY A 70 5.26 -18.15 -45.79
N THR A 71 4.44 -18.19 -44.72
CA THR A 71 3.31 -17.28 -44.57
C THR A 71 3.85 -15.92 -44.12
N THR A 72 3.69 -14.90 -44.97
CA THR A 72 3.97 -13.52 -44.61
C THR A 72 2.89 -13.04 -43.65
N LEU A 73 3.23 -13.00 -42.35
CA LEU A 73 2.42 -12.40 -41.29
C LEU A 73 2.94 -11.00 -41.02
N SER A 74 2.04 -10.09 -40.66
CA SER A 74 2.42 -8.80 -40.08
C SER A 74 3.21 -8.97 -38.77
N ASP A 75 4.05 -8.01 -38.42
CA ASP A 75 4.86 -8.06 -37.18
C ASP A 75 3.97 -8.22 -35.93
N ASP A 76 2.81 -7.58 -35.92
CA ASP A 76 1.81 -7.70 -34.86
C ASP A 76 1.23 -9.12 -34.76
N ALA A 77 0.93 -9.75 -35.92
CA ALA A 77 0.43 -11.12 -35.97
C ALA A 77 1.52 -12.13 -35.56
N GLN A 78 2.77 -11.85 -35.86
CA GLN A 78 3.93 -12.66 -35.46
C GLN A 78 4.10 -12.60 -33.91
N ALA A 79 4.02 -11.41 -33.32
CA ALA A 79 4.07 -11.20 -31.85
C ALA A 79 2.89 -11.90 -31.14
N LEU A 80 1.69 -11.82 -31.74
CA LEU A 80 0.50 -12.51 -31.23
C LEU A 80 0.66 -14.04 -31.29
N ALA A 81 1.21 -14.58 -32.39
CA ALA A 81 1.47 -16.01 -32.52
C ALA A 81 2.42 -16.52 -31.44
N ALA A 82 3.54 -15.83 -31.22
CA ALA A 82 4.51 -16.17 -30.19
C ALA A 82 3.88 -16.13 -28.77
N ARG A 83 3.06 -15.10 -28.48
CA ARG A 83 2.36 -14.96 -27.22
C ARG A 83 1.38 -16.11 -26.98
N TYR A 84 0.54 -16.44 -27.96
CA TYR A 84 -0.46 -17.51 -27.80
C TYR A 84 0.17 -18.90 -27.76
N ALA A 85 1.22 -19.16 -28.52
CA ALA A 85 1.96 -20.43 -28.46
C ALA A 85 2.57 -20.63 -27.04
N ALA A 86 3.26 -19.61 -26.50
CA ALA A 86 3.82 -19.66 -25.18
C ALA A 86 2.75 -19.87 -24.08
N GLN A 87 1.57 -19.26 -24.26
CA GLN A 87 0.45 -19.41 -23.35
C GLN A 87 -0.14 -20.83 -23.39
N LEU A 88 -0.30 -21.40 -24.56
CA LEU A 88 -0.78 -22.78 -24.72
C LEU A 88 0.19 -23.78 -24.09
N ILE A 89 1.50 -23.59 -24.25
CA ILE A 89 2.52 -24.43 -23.64
C ILE A 89 2.43 -24.35 -22.11
N ALA A 90 2.19 -23.17 -21.56
CA ALA A 90 2.06 -22.98 -20.11
C ALA A 90 0.77 -23.59 -19.53
N LEU A 91 -0.32 -23.67 -20.32
CA LEU A 91 -1.62 -24.20 -19.91
C LEU A 91 -1.77 -25.71 -20.12
N GLN A 92 -0.90 -26.36 -20.87
CA GLN A 92 -0.96 -27.81 -21.03
C GLN A 92 -0.62 -28.51 -19.71
N PRO A 93 -1.50 -29.39 -19.19
CA PRO A 93 -1.20 -30.13 -17.97
C PRO A 93 0.02 -31.01 -18.19
N SER A 94 0.93 -31.01 -17.22
CA SER A 94 2.03 -31.98 -17.21
C SER A 94 1.42 -33.39 -17.21
N ALA A 95 2.00 -34.32 -17.99
CA ALA A 95 1.59 -35.71 -18.01
C ALA A 95 1.64 -36.42 -16.62
N ALA A 96 2.03 -35.69 -15.56
CA ALA A 96 2.07 -36.12 -14.18
C ALA A 96 0.80 -35.77 -13.36
N SER A 97 -0.18 -35.03 -13.89
CA SER A 97 -1.45 -34.75 -13.21
C SER A 97 -2.55 -35.74 -13.61
N ILE A 98 -2.34 -37.01 -13.34
CA ILE A 98 -3.40 -38.01 -13.28
C ILE A 98 -4.03 -37.91 -11.89
N THR A 99 -5.34 -37.71 -11.84
CA THR A 99 -6.18 -37.56 -10.63
C THR A 99 -5.94 -38.67 -9.60
N PRO A 100 -6.04 -38.37 -8.26
CA PRO A 100 -5.77 -39.33 -7.20
C PRO A 100 -6.66 -40.56 -7.13
N ALA A 101 -7.75 -40.61 -7.91
CA ALA A 101 -8.68 -41.74 -7.90
C ALA A 101 -8.27 -42.97 -8.72
N ALA A 102 -7.27 -42.85 -9.61
CA ALA A 102 -6.76 -43.98 -10.42
C ALA A 102 -5.45 -44.58 -9.88
N ALA A 103 -4.84 -43.94 -8.88
CA ALA A 103 -3.55 -44.38 -8.32
C ALA A 103 -3.65 -45.45 -7.23
N ALA A 104 -4.85 -45.88 -6.83
CA ALA A 104 -5.05 -46.86 -5.77
C ALA A 104 -4.83 -48.34 -6.19
N LYS A 105 -4.37 -48.61 -7.41
CA LYS A 105 -4.13 -49.97 -7.92
C LYS A 105 -2.79 -50.17 -8.66
N ALA A 106 -1.80 -49.32 -8.42
CA ALA A 106 -0.42 -49.61 -8.90
C ALA A 106 0.50 -49.75 -7.70
N GLN A 107 1.02 -50.91 -7.56
CA GLN A 107 1.90 -51.44 -6.54
C GLN A 107 2.99 -50.50 -6.04
N SER A 108 3.16 -50.46 -4.70
CA SER A 108 4.34 -49.99 -3.98
C SER A 108 5.63 -50.62 -4.52
N GLY A 109 6.28 -49.94 -5.43
CA GLY A 109 7.65 -50.18 -5.81
C GLY A 109 8.38 -48.88 -5.77
N ASP A 110 9.40 -48.79 -4.94
CA ASP A 110 10.38 -47.72 -4.82
C ASP A 110 11.07 -47.52 -6.19
N LEU A 111 10.48 -46.65 -7.01
CA LEU A 111 11.10 -46.17 -8.25
C LEU A 111 11.58 -44.74 -7.96
N GLY A 112 12.86 -44.65 -7.60
CA GLY A 112 13.60 -43.40 -7.62
C GLY A 112 13.26 -42.61 -8.89
N GLU A 113 13.12 -41.26 -8.77
CA GLU A 113 12.87 -40.39 -9.90
C GLU A 113 13.79 -40.75 -11.05
N SER A 114 13.26 -41.49 -12.05
CA SER A 114 14.03 -41.87 -13.22
C SER A 114 14.39 -40.61 -13.97
N LEU A 115 15.68 -40.27 -14.02
CA LEU A 115 16.21 -39.16 -14.77
C LEU A 115 15.72 -39.27 -16.23
N ARG A 116 14.98 -38.24 -16.69
CA ARG A 116 14.44 -38.21 -18.06
C ARG A 116 15.43 -37.50 -18.95
N TYR A 117 16.31 -38.27 -19.60
CA TYR A 117 17.22 -37.74 -20.61
C TYR A 117 16.51 -37.60 -21.93
N GLN A 118 16.82 -36.50 -22.65
CA GLN A 118 16.33 -36.21 -23.98
C GLN A 118 17.52 -35.72 -24.85
N GLU A 119 17.66 -36.22 -26.06
CA GLU A 119 18.61 -35.68 -27.05
C GLU A 119 18.02 -34.38 -27.62
N VAL A 120 18.66 -33.25 -27.33
CA VAL A 120 18.23 -31.92 -27.78
C VAL A 120 19.37 -31.18 -28.46
N ASP A 121 19.02 -30.34 -29.42
CA ASP A 121 19.90 -29.35 -30.03
C ASP A 121 20.07 -28.17 -29.06
N LEU A 122 21.27 -27.99 -28.51
CA LEU A 122 21.57 -26.95 -27.54
C LEU A 122 21.52 -25.57 -28.18
N ASP A 123 21.86 -25.42 -29.44
CA ASP A 123 21.83 -24.13 -30.14
C ASP A 123 20.39 -23.69 -30.45
N SER A 124 19.42 -24.59 -30.32
CA SER A 124 18.00 -24.30 -30.50
C SER A 124 17.31 -23.75 -29.25
N ILE A 125 18.03 -23.53 -28.15
CA ILE A 125 17.41 -23.06 -26.89
C ILE A 125 16.81 -21.67 -27.03
N GLU A 126 15.53 -21.56 -26.71
CA GLU A 126 14.83 -20.28 -26.62
C GLU A 126 14.22 -20.15 -25.23
N LEU A 127 14.39 -18.98 -24.57
CA LEU A 127 13.75 -18.65 -23.32
C LEU A 127 12.61 -17.67 -23.58
N VAL A 128 11.37 -18.12 -23.36
CA VAL A 128 10.19 -17.32 -23.65
C VAL A 128 9.30 -17.15 -22.43
N ARG A 129 8.46 -16.11 -22.46
CA ARG A 129 7.44 -15.82 -21.45
C ARG A 129 8.03 -15.71 -20.01
N PRO A 130 9.02 -14.85 -19.74
CA PRO A 130 9.43 -14.55 -18.38
C PRO A 130 8.28 -13.87 -17.62
N ARG A 131 7.97 -14.36 -16.43
CA ARG A 131 6.91 -13.84 -15.55
C ARG A 131 7.38 -13.86 -14.11
N SER A 132 7.25 -12.73 -13.41
CA SER A 132 7.50 -12.63 -11.95
C SER A 132 6.65 -13.66 -11.19
N VAL A 133 7.21 -14.23 -10.12
CA VAL A 133 6.52 -15.24 -9.32
C VAL A 133 6.83 -15.16 -7.82
N GLY A 134 7.95 -14.57 -7.42
CA GLY A 134 8.39 -14.64 -6.02
C GLY A 134 7.48 -13.86 -5.07
N VAL A 135 7.13 -12.62 -5.40
CA VAL A 135 6.19 -11.80 -4.60
C VAL A 135 4.82 -12.44 -4.57
N GLU A 136 4.34 -12.93 -5.72
CA GLU A 136 3.04 -13.61 -5.86
C GLU A 136 2.98 -14.86 -4.97
N HIS A 137 4.07 -15.64 -4.92
CA HIS A 137 4.15 -16.85 -4.13
C HIS A 137 4.13 -16.55 -2.63
N ALA A 138 4.94 -15.60 -2.17
CA ALA A 138 4.96 -15.16 -0.78
C ALA A 138 3.61 -14.56 -0.35
N ALA A 139 3.00 -13.70 -1.18
CA ALA A 139 1.69 -13.12 -0.90
C ALA A 139 0.58 -14.17 -0.81
N LEU A 140 0.56 -15.14 -1.73
CA LEU A 140 -0.42 -16.22 -1.71
C LEU A 140 -0.29 -17.08 -0.45
N SER A 141 0.92 -17.29 0.09
CA SER A 141 1.11 -18.09 1.29
C SER A 141 0.39 -17.49 2.49
N VAL A 142 0.57 -16.19 2.75
CA VAL A 142 -0.10 -15.52 3.88
C VAL A 142 -1.60 -15.36 3.64
N MET A 143 -2.05 -15.19 2.40
CA MET A 143 -3.49 -15.18 2.08
C MET A 143 -4.14 -16.54 2.38
N ARG A 144 -3.44 -17.65 2.08
CA ARG A 144 -3.90 -19.01 2.42
C ARG A 144 -3.91 -19.24 3.92
N GLN A 145 -2.88 -18.80 4.65
CA GLN A 145 -2.85 -18.86 6.12
C GLN A 145 -4.07 -18.13 6.74
N CYS A 146 -4.50 -17.02 6.13
CA CYS A 146 -5.69 -16.30 6.56
C CYS A 146 -7.00 -16.88 6.04
N GLY A 147 -7.00 -17.85 5.14
CA GLY A 147 -8.22 -18.38 4.53
C GLY A 147 -8.99 -17.33 3.72
N LEU A 148 -8.28 -16.38 3.07
CA LEU A 148 -8.93 -15.28 2.34
C LEU A 148 -9.86 -15.78 1.23
N GLN A 149 -9.42 -16.77 0.44
CA GLN A 149 -10.19 -17.27 -0.70
C GLN A 149 -11.48 -17.94 -0.24
N ASP A 150 -11.42 -18.72 0.84
CA ASP A 150 -12.58 -19.39 1.44
C ASP A 150 -13.55 -18.33 1.98
N LYS A 151 -13.06 -17.30 2.66
CA LYS A 151 -13.89 -16.19 3.14
C LYS A 151 -14.58 -15.43 2.00
N LEU A 152 -13.88 -15.19 0.90
CA LEU A 152 -14.49 -14.56 -0.27
C LEU A 152 -15.59 -15.44 -0.90
N ALA A 153 -15.39 -16.77 -0.91
CA ALA A 153 -16.41 -17.72 -1.37
C ALA A 153 -17.65 -17.73 -0.45
N GLU A 154 -17.46 -17.74 0.88
CA GLU A 154 -18.54 -17.59 1.87
C GLU A 154 -19.34 -16.29 1.67
N LEU A 155 -18.69 -15.21 1.27
CA LEU A 155 -19.31 -13.92 0.96
C LEU A 155 -20.00 -13.89 -0.42
N GLY A 156 -20.05 -15.04 -1.13
CA GLY A 156 -20.77 -15.23 -2.37
C GLY A 156 -20.00 -14.87 -3.65
N LEU A 157 -18.68 -14.66 -3.56
CA LEU A 157 -17.87 -14.44 -4.75
C LEU A 157 -17.60 -15.77 -5.47
N ASN A 158 -17.78 -15.80 -6.79
CA ASN A 158 -17.42 -16.95 -7.60
C ASN A 158 -15.92 -16.99 -7.92
N ARG A 159 -15.42 -18.15 -8.38
CA ARG A 159 -13.98 -18.38 -8.66
C ARG A 159 -13.31 -17.27 -9.50
N PRO A 160 -13.88 -16.79 -10.64
CA PRO A 160 -13.30 -15.67 -11.38
C PRO A 160 -13.28 -14.34 -10.63
N GLN A 161 -14.25 -14.07 -9.75
CA GLN A 161 -14.28 -12.87 -8.92
C GLN A 161 -13.23 -12.95 -7.80
N ILE A 162 -13.07 -14.13 -7.18
CA ILE A 162 -12.02 -14.39 -6.19
C ILE A 162 -10.64 -14.20 -6.84
N ALA A 163 -10.42 -14.76 -8.02
CA ALA A 163 -9.16 -14.59 -8.74
C ALA A 163 -8.86 -13.11 -9.04
N ALA A 164 -9.86 -12.33 -9.45
CA ALA A 164 -9.73 -10.89 -9.69
C ALA A 164 -9.44 -10.13 -8.38
N ALA A 165 -10.08 -10.49 -7.27
CA ALA A 165 -9.84 -9.89 -5.95
C ALA A 165 -8.40 -10.16 -5.46
N VAL A 166 -7.95 -11.43 -5.54
CA VAL A 166 -6.58 -11.83 -5.23
C VAL A 166 -5.58 -11.11 -6.15
N GLY A 167 -5.88 -11.04 -7.45
CA GLY A 167 -5.07 -10.30 -8.43
C GLY A 167 -4.90 -8.83 -8.10
N ASN A 168 -5.98 -8.15 -7.67
CA ASN A 168 -5.93 -6.74 -7.25
C ASN A 168 -5.05 -6.55 -6.00
N ILE A 169 -5.21 -7.40 -4.99
CA ILE A 169 -4.46 -7.28 -3.73
C ILE A 169 -2.98 -7.59 -3.98
N ILE A 170 -2.65 -8.70 -4.66
CA ILE A 170 -1.26 -9.07 -4.96
C ILE A 170 -0.62 -8.07 -5.92
N GLY A 171 -1.38 -7.57 -6.91
CA GLY A 171 -0.91 -6.50 -7.79
C GLY A 171 -0.51 -5.25 -7.00
N ARG A 172 -1.26 -4.90 -5.96
CA ARG A 172 -0.93 -3.78 -5.07
C ARG A 172 0.36 -4.04 -4.27
N MET A 173 0.62 -5.28 -3.87
CA MET A 173 1.83 -5.66 -3.17
C MET A 173 3.05 -5.69 -4.09
N ALA A 174 2.92 -6.28 -5.29
CA ALA A 174 4.03 -6.54 -6.22
C ALA A 174 4.34 -5.35 -7.16
N HIS A 175 3.30 -4.71 -7.69
CA HIS A 175 3.38 -3.62 -8.67
C HIS A 175 2.36 -2.54 -8.34
N PRO A 176 2.61 -1.71 -7.32
CA PRO A 176 1.68 -0.70 -6.85
C PRO A 176 1.23 0.25 -7.96
N GLY A 177 -0.07 0.39 -8.15
CA GLY A 177 -0.63 1.23 -9.21
C GLY A 177 -2.16 1.21 -9.21
N SER A 178 -2.78 1.72 -10.28
CA SER A 178 -4.21 1.63 -10.50
C SER A 178 -4.63 0.21 -10.90
N GLU A 179 -5.92 -0.09 -10.86
CA GLU A 179 -6.45 -1.36 -11.35
C GLU A 179 -6.18 -1.59 -12.84
N LEU A 180 -6.07 -0.50 -13.62
CA LEU A 180 -5.63 -0.57 -15.02
C LEU A 180 -4.17 -1.05 -15.12
N ALA A 181 -3.28 -0.48 -14.31
CA ALA A 181 -1.88 -0.89 -14.26
C ALA A 181 -1.74 -2.34 -13.76
N THR A 182 -2.52 -2.71 -12.74
CA THR A 182 -2.61 -4.09 -12.22
C THR A 182 -3.08 -5.06 -13.30
N HIS A 183 -4.08 -4.69 -14.09
CA HIS A 183 -4.57 -5.51 -15.20
C HIS A 183 -3.47 -5.79 -16.22
N ALA A 184 -2.76 -4.75 -16.69
CA ALA A 184 -1.66 -4.90 -17.62
C ALA A 184 -0.51 -5.75 -17.03
N TRP A 185 -0.20 -5.57 -15.73
CA TRP A 185 0.80 -6.36 -15.04
C TRP A 185 0.42 -7.84 -14.92
N LEU A 186 -0.82 -8.15 -14.56
CA LEU A 186 -1.34 -9.53 -14.50
C LEU A 186 -1.29 -10.23 -15.85
N GLN A 187 -1.58 -9.51 -16.94
CA GLN A 187 -1.54 -10.07 -18.29
C GLN A 187 -0.13 -10.32 -18.82
N GLN A 188 0.81 -9.42 -18.50
CA GLN A 188 2.08 -9.37 -19.21
C GLN A 188 3.30 -9.72 -18.36
N ARG A 189 3.24 -9.59 -17.03
CA ARG A 189 4.44 -9.64 -16.18
C ARG A 189 4.35 -10.65 -15.04
N SER A 190 3.15 -11.07 -14.62
CA SER A 190 2.94 -11.93 -13.46
C SER A 190 2.66 -13.38 -13.85
N ALA A 191 3.18 -14.32 -13.08
CA ALA A 191 2.82 -15.74 -13.12
C ALA A 191 1.70 -16.11 -12.14
N LEU A 192 1.04 -15.13 -11.51
CA LEU A 192 -0.01 -15.39 -10.53
C LEU A 192 -1.11 -16.31 -11.08
N GLY A 193 -1.48 -16.13 -12.35
CA GLY A 193 -2.49 -16.96 -13.00
C GLY A 193 -2.14 -18.46 -12.99
N GLU A 194 -0.86 -18.79 -13.11
CA GLU A 194 -0.39 -20.18 -13.05
C GLU A 194 -0.44 -20.76 -11.63
N LEU A 195 -0.32 -19.90 -10.59
CA LEU A 195 -0.37 -20.32 -9.18
C LEU A 195 -1.79 -20.54 -8.66
N ILE A 196 -2.81 -19.90 -9.28
CA ILE A 196 -4.23 -19.97 -8.85
C ILE A 196 -5.14 -20.54 -9.93
N ASP A 197 -4.58 -21.07 -11.01
CA ASP A 197 -5.30 -21.64 -12.16
C ASP A 197 -6.33 -20.65 -12.73
N CYS A 198 -5.87 -19.45 -13.12
CA CYS A 198 -6.66 -18.39 -13.69
C CYS A 198 -5.96 -17.78 -14.93
N ASN A 199 -6.70 -17.67 -16.03
CA ASN A 199 -6.19 -16.98 -17.20
C ASN A 199 -6.47 -15.48 -17.13
N PHE A 200 -5.52 -14.71 -16.59
CA PHE A 200 -5.63 -13.26 -16.52
C PHE A 200 -5.50 -12.57 -17.90
N GLU A 201 -4.86 -13.19 -18.89
CA GLU A 201 -4.74 -12.60 -20.23
C GLU A 201 -6.09 -12.48 -20.93
N ALA A 202 -7.04 -13.36 -20.58
CA ALA A 202 -8.41 -13.31 -21.08
C ALA A 202 -9.38 -12.57 -20.13
N MET A 203 -8.89 -12.06 -19.02
CA MET A 203 -9.73 -11.36 -18.04
C MET A 203 -9.97 -9.91 -18.47
N ASP A 204 -11.22 -9.49 -18.50
CA ASP A 204 -11.64 -8.11 -18.77
C ASP A 204 -11.30 -7.19 -17.61
N LEU A 205 -10.84 -5.96 -17.87
CA LEU A 205 -10.51 -4.94 -16.88
C LEU A 205 -11.66 -4.64 -15.92
N ASN A 206 -12.90 -4.61 -16.43
CA ASN A 206 -14.08 -4.35 -15.59
C ASN A 206 -14.28 -5.39 -14.51
N ARG A 207 -13.73 -6.59 -14.67
CA ARG A 207 -13.79 -7.62 -13.64
C ARG A 207 -12.93 -7.24 -12.42
N LEU A 208 -11.76 -6.63 -12.65
CA LEU A 208 -10.94 -6.09 -11.56
C LEU A 208 -11.66 -4.96 -10.82
N TYR A 209 -12.27 -4.04 -11.56
CA TYR A 209 -13.06 -2.97 -10.95
C TYR A 209 -14.23 -3.49 -10.13
N ARG A 210 -14.98 -4.47 -10.65
CA ARG A 210 -16.10 -5.10 -9.92
C ARG A 210 -15.62 -5.88 -8.70
N ALA A 211 -14.43 -6.48 -8.76
CA ALA A 211 -13.83 -7.15 -7.61
C ALA A 211 -13.46 -6.13 -6.52
N SER A 212 -12.94 -4.95 -6.89
CA SER A 212 -12.70 -3.84 -5.95
C SER A 212 -13.98 -3.39 -5.25
N ASP A 213 -15.07 -3.23 -6.02
CA ASP A 213 -16.40 -2.88 -5.48
C ASP A 213 -16.90 -3.96 -4.50
N ALA A 214 -16.75 -5.24 -4.85
CA ALA A 214 -17.18 -6.35 -4.02
C ALA A 214 -16.38 -6.45 -2.71
N LEU A 215 -15.05 -6.28 -2.78
CA LEU A 215 -14.19 -6.23 -1.59
C LEU A 215 -14.64 -5.12 -0.63
N TYR A 216 -14.89 -3.91 -1.15
CA TYR A 216 -15.34 -2.80 -0.32
C TYR A 216 -16.75 -3.01 0.26
N LYS A 217 -17.66 -3.61 -0.51
CA LYS A 217 -19.01 -3.98 -0.03
C LYS A 217 -18.94 -4.88 1.20
N HIS A 218 -18.00 -5.81 1.23
CA HIS A 218 -17.80 -6.76 2.32
C HIS A 218 -16.68 -6.38 3.29
N ARG A 219 -16.25 -5.11 3.31
CA ARG A 219 -15.07 -4.63 4.05
C ARG A 219 -15.07 -4.98 5.52
N GLU A 220 -16.22 -4.88 6.20
CA GLU A 220 -16.31 -5.14 7.64
C GLU A 220 -16.08 -6.62 7.93
N ALA A 221 -16.80 -7.50 7.24
CA ALA A 221 -16.64 -8.95 7.38
C ALA A 221 -15.22 -9.43 7.02
N LEU A 222 -14.58 -8.80 6.02
CA LEU A 222 -13.20 -9.10 5.64
C LEU A 222 -12.21 -8.62 6.71
N GLN A 223 -12.37 -7.40 7.22
CA GLN A 223 -11.51 -6.87 8.26
C GLN A 223 -11.62 -7.67 9.55
N ASP A 224 -12.83 -8.04 9.99
CA ASP A 224 -13.05 -8.88 11.17
C ASP A 224 -12.40 -10.25 11.01
N HIS A 225 -12.60 -10.91 9.85
CA HIS A 225 -12.01 -12.20 9.56
C HIS A 225 -10.47 -12.16 9.57
N LEU A 226 -9.88 -11.20 8.84
CA LEU A 226 -8.44 -11.06 8.73
C LEU A 226 -7.79 -10.70 10.07
N PHE A 227 -8.43 -9.82 10.84
CA PHE A 227 -7.96 -9.46 12.18
C PHE A 227 -8.01 -10.67 13.13
N ALA A 228 -9.10 -11.43 13.14
CA ALA A 228 -9.22 -12.64 13.97
C ALA A 228 -8.15 -13.68 13.60
N LYS A 229 -7.85 -13.85 12.31
CA LYS A 229 -6.78 -14.75 11.85
C LYS A 229 -5.40 -14.26 12.26
N ALA A 230 -5.10 -12.98 12.09
CA ALA A 230 -3.83 -12.38 12.53
C ALA A 230 -3.66 -12.55 14.05
N LYS A 231 -4.69 -12.26 14.85
CA LYS A 231 -4.69 -12.48 16.31
C LYS A 231 -4.40 -13.93 16.66
N SER A 232 -5.01 -14.90 15.98
CA SER A 232 -4.77 -16.33 16.20
C SER A 232 -3.34 -16.75 15.85
N ILE A 233 -2.74 -16.16 14.79
CA ILE A 233 -1.39 -16.50 14.33
C ILE A 233 -0.32 -15.88 15.22
N PHE A 234 -0.49 -14.60 15.64
CA PHE A 234 0.54 -13.86 16.38
C PHE A 234 0.29 -13.75 17.88
N GLY A 235 -0.87 -14.17 18.38
CA GLY A 235 -1.16 -14.26 19.83
C GLY A 235 -1.26 -12.90 20.55
N PHE A 236 -1.58 -11.80 19.85
CA PHE A 236 -1.64 -10.48 20.48
C PHE A 236 -2.99 -10.19 21.18
N GLY A 237 -2.95 -9.27 22.18
CA GLY A 237 -4.12 -8.83 22.92
C GLY A 237 -4.91 -7.70 22.23
N GLU A 238 -6.13 -7.44 22.68
CA GLU A 238 -7.03 -6.41 22.09
C GLU A 238 -7.16 -5.14 22.95
N THR A 239 -6.27 -4.93 23.90
CA THR A 239 -6.42 -3.86 24.91
C THR A 239 -6.15 -2.46 24.39
N VAL A 240 -5.40 -2.32 23.31
CA VAL A 240 -5.02 -1.02 22.73
C VAL A 240 -5.59 -0.88 21.32
N THR A 241 -6.22 0.26 21.07
CA THR A 241 -6.77 0.65 19.77
C THR A 241 -6.14 1.96 19.32
N LEU A 242 -5.46 1.96 18.18
CA LEU A 242 -4.85 3.15 17.60
C LEU A 242 -5.79 3.73 16.54
N TYR A 243 -6.07 5.03 16.60
CA TYR A 243 -6.91 5.72 15.63
C TYR A 243 -6.18 6.93 15.05
N ASP A 244 -6.09 6.99 13.72
CA ASP A 244 -5.50 8.14 13.02
C ASP A 244 -6.08 8.32 11.60
N LEU A 245 -5.77 9.48 11.00
CA LEU A 245 -6.27 9.96 9.73
C LEU A 245 -5.11 10.26 8.78
N THR A 246 -5.28 9.90 7.51
CA THR A 246 -4.34 10.31 6.48
C THR A 246 -5.04 10.81 5.23
N ASN A 247 -4.48 11.86 4.60
CA ASN A 247 -4.99 12.38 3.34
C ASN A 247 -4.30 11.69 2.16
N THR A 248 -5.08 11.45 1.11
CA THR A 248 -4.58 11.06 -0.20
C THR A 248 -5.13 11.99 -1.27
N TYR A 249 -4.36 12.23 -2.34
CA TYR A 249 -4.72 13.16 -3.39
C TYR A 249 -5.10 12.45 -4.70
N PHE A 250 -5.91 13.13 -5.50
CA PHE A 250 -6.29 12.68 -6.83
C PHE A 250 -5.32 13.22 -7.89
N GLU A 251 -5.13 12.43 -8.92
CA GLU A 251 -4.64 12.94 -10.18
C GLU A 251 -5.86 13.36 -11.03
N GLY A 252 -5.94 14.65 -11.38
CA GLY A 252 -7.09 15.25 -12.05
C GLY A 252 -8.11 15.88 -11.09
N ILE A 253 -9.27 16.28 -11.64
CA ILE A 253 -10.26 17.12 -10.94
C ILE A 253 -11.24 16.37 -10.04
N ALA A 254 -11.34 15.04 -10.18
CA ALA A 254 -12.24 14.17 -9.43
C ALA A 254 -13.71 14.65 -9.36
N ALA A 255 -14.24 15.24 -10.44
CA ALA A 255 -15.54 15.92 -10.47
C ALA A 255 -16.73 15.01 -10.10
N GLY A 256 -16.64 13.70 -10.38
CA GLY A 256 -17.66 12.71 -10.06
C GLY A 256 -17.55 12.09 -8.66
N VAL A 257 -16.63 12.61 -7.80
CA VAL A 257 -16.39 12.07 -6.46
C VAL A 257 -16.89 13.08 -5.41
N ALA A 258 -18.01 12.79 -4.77
CA ALA A 258 -18.64 13.69 -3.80
C ALA A 258 -17.74 13.97 -2.58
N LYS A 259 -16.92 12.98 -2.19
CA LYS A 259 -15.98 13.06 -1.06
C LYS A 259 -14.69 13.82 -1.40
N ALA A 260 -14.37 14.02 -2.68
CA ALA A 260 -13.19 14.75 -3.10
C ALA A 260 -13.37 16.25 -2.83
N LYS A 261 -12.53 16.81 -1.98
CA LYS A 261 -12.56 18.24 -1.62
C LYS A 261 -11.13 18.79 -1.63
N ARG A 262 -10.98 20.06 -2.01
CA ARG A 262 -9.71 20.76 -1.84
C ARG A 262 -9.51 21.07 -0.36
N GLY A 263 -8.31 20.85 0.14
CA GLY A 263 -7.98 21.05 1.54
C GLY A 263 -6.48 21.15 1.78
N HIS A 264 -6.09 21.25 3.02
CA HIS A 264 -4.67 21.27 3.41
C HIS A 264 -4.09 19.84 3.39
N SER A 265 -3.05 19.63 2.60
CA SER A 265 -2.31 18.37 2.61
C SER A 265 -0.94 18.55 3.25
N LYS A 266 -0.45 17.52 3.94
CA LYS A 266 0.93 17.49 4.48
C LYS A 266 1.98 17.59 3.36
N GLU A 267 1.61 17.23 2.12
CA GLU A 267 2.44 17.27 0.93
C GLU A 267 2.39 18.62 0.20
N SER A 268 1.69 19.61 0.77
CA SER A 268 1.51 20.97 0.19
C SER A 268 0.88 20.97 -1.21
N ARG A 269 0.12 19.91 -1.57
CA ARG A 269 -0.63 19.81 -2.83
C ARG A 269 -1.95 20.58 -2.68
N SER A 270 -1.97 21.84 -3.13
CA SER A 270 -3.18 22.70 -3.19
C SER A 270 -3.88 22.64 -4.54
N ASP A 271 -3.23 22.07 -5.56
CA ASP A 271 -3.65 21.99 -6.95
C ASP A 271 -4.70 20.89 -7.20
N CYS A 272 -4.77 19.88 -6.37
CA CYS A 272 -5.63 18.71 -6.55
C CYS A 272 -6.58 18.49 -5.36
N PRO A 273 -7.75 17.84 -5.60
CA PRO A 273 -8.64 17.44 -4.52
C PRO A 273 -8.05 16.29 -3.72
N LEU A 274 -8.56 16.12 -2.50
CA LEU A 274 -8.13 15.14 -1.51
C LEU A 274 -9.33 14.34 -1.01
N VAL A 275 -9.05 13.14 -0.46
CA VAL A 275 -9.93 12.41 0.47
C VAL A 275 -9.15 11.98 1.70
N THR A 276 -9.84 11.75 2.80
CA THR A 276 -9.25 11.32 4.07
C THR A 276 -9.54 9.84 4.29
N LEU A 277 -8.50 9.04 4.50
CA LEU A 277 -8.61 7.66 4.96
C LEU A 277 -8.45 7.65 6.48
N ALA A 278 -9.47 7.20 7.19
CA ALA A 278 -9.42 6.90 8.62
C ALA A 278 -9.11 5.41 8.82
N MET A 279 -8.23 5.12 9.77
CA MET A 279 -7.88 3.76 10.12
C MET A 279 -7.89 3.55 11.63
N VAL A 280 -8.41 2.40 12.02
CA VAL A 280 -8.28 1.85 13.36
C VAL A 280 -7.35 0.64 13.26
N LEU A 281 -6.26 0.67 14.02
CA LEU A 281 -5.32 -0.44 14.14
C LEU A 281 -5.32 -0.97 15.57
N ASP A 282 -4.86 -2.19 15.73
CA ASP A 282 -4.49 -2.69 17.06
C ASP A 282 -3.08 -2.23 17.48
N GLY A 283 -2.66 -2.57 18.69
CA GLY A 283 -1.33 -2.23 19.21
C GLY A 283 -0.16 -2.83 18.44
N CYS A 284 -0.39 -3.88 17.66
CA CYS A 284 0.61 -4.52 16.81
C CYS A 284 0.63 -3.95 15.37
N GLY A 285 -0.29 -3.05 15.01
CA GLY A 285 -0.35 -2.40 13.71
C GLY A 285 -1.27 -3.08 12.68
N PHE A 286 -2.10 -4.04 13.06
CA PHE A 286 -3.06 -4.66 12.16
C PHE A 286 -4.34 -3.82 11.98
N PRO A 287 -4.80 -3.63 10.72
CA PRO A 287 -6.06 -2.93 10.45
C PRO A 287 -7.26 -3.65 11.04
N ARG A 288 -8.04 -2.95 11.86
CA ARG A 288 -9.34 -3.39 12.40
C ARG A 288 -10.51 -2.78 11.65
N ARG A 289 -10.42 -1.47 11.34
CA ARG A 289 -11.42 -0.74 10.56
C ARG A 289 -10.75 0.29 9.67
N SER A 290 -11.37 0.55 8.52
CA SER A 290 -10.98 1.64 7.64
C SER A 290 -12.20 2.26 6.98
N ARG A 291 -12.19 3.60 6.81
CA ARG A 291 -13.22 4.36 6.13
C ARG A 291 -12.67 5.55 5.39
N VAL A 292 -13.38 5.96 4.35
CA VAL A 292 -13.02 7.10 3.53
C VAL A 292 -14.00 8.26 3.78
N PHE A 293 -13.47 9.41 4.15
CA PHE A 293 -14.19 10.65 4.44
C PHE A 293 -13.81 11.75 3.47
N ALA A 294 -14.64 12.80 3.40
CA ALA A 294 -14.30 13.98 2.62
C ALA A 294 -13.12 14.74 3.23
N ALA A 295 -12.23 15.31 2.38
CA ALA A 295 -10.97 15.91 2.85
C ALA A 295 -11.11 17.19 3.68
N ASN A 296 -12.21 17.97 3.51
CA ASN A 296 -12.47 19.15 4.33
C ASN A 296 -13.01 18.83 5.72
N SER A 297 -13.00 17.56 6.08
CA SER A 297 -13.53 17.05 7.31
C SER A 297 -12.50 17.05 8.44
N ASN A 298 -11.63 18.07 8.56
CA ASN A 298 -10.94 18.32 9.84
C ASN A 298 -11.94 18.46 10.99
N THR A 299 -13.19 18.86 10.68
CA THR A 299 -14.32 18.81 11.58
C THR A 299 -15.01 17.45 11.57
N SER A 300 -15.42 16.89 10.42
CA SER A 300 -16.25 15.67 10.41
C SER A 300 -15.47 14.39 10.76
N ALA A 301 -14.21 14.26 10.35
CA ALA A 301 -13.41 13.07 10.70
C ALA A 301 -12.89 13.09 12.15
N SER A 302 -12.89 14.26 12.79
CA SER A 302 -12.57 14.45 14.23
C SER A 302 -13.81 14.62 15.11
N GLU A 303 -15.01 14.47 14.58
CA GLU A 303 -16.26 14.53 15.36
C GLU A 303 -16.53 13.23 16.12
N PRO A 304 -17.23 13.30 17.29
CA PRO A 304 -17.59 12.11 18.05
C PRO A 304 -18.42 11.09 17.26
N ALA A 305 -19.26 11.53 16.32
CA ALA A 305 -20.06 10.65 15.47
C ALA A 305 -19.17 9.77 14.57
N THR A 306 -18.10 10.33 14.01
CA THR A 306 -17.13 9.59 13.20
C THR A 306 -16.33 8.60 14.03
N LEU A 307 -15.85 9.03 15.20
CA LEU A 307 -15.14 8.16 16.13
C LEU A 307 -16.04 7.00 16.59
N LYS A 308 -17.30 7.29 16.92
CA LYS A 308 -18.32 6.28 17.25
C LYS A 308 -18.49 5.28 16.11
N GLU A 309 -18.63 5.74 14.88
CA GLU A 309 -18.78 4.88 13.70
C GLU A 309 -17.55 3.98 13.51
N MET A 310 -16.35 4.50 13.71
CA MET A 310 -15.11 3.74 13.55
C MET A 310 -14.88 2.71 14.67
N LEU A 311 -15.28 3.02 15.90
CA LEU A 311 -15.12 2.14 17.05
C LEU A 311 -16.30 1.18 17.26
N SER A 312 -17.49 1.50 16.72
CA SER A 312 -18.65 0.61 16.82
C SER A 312 -18.39 -0.70 16.08
N GLY A 313 -18.84 -1.81 16.64
CA GLY A 313 -18.67 -3.14 16.07
C GLY A 313 -17.24 -3.73 16.17
N LEU A 314 -16.29 -3.03 16.81
CA LEU A 314 -14.96 -3.61 17.04
C LEU A 314 -14.95 -4.69 18.14
N GLY A 315 -16.03 -4.78 18.93
CA GLY A 315 -16.07 -5.69 20.08
C GLY A 315 -15.00 -5.35 21.13
N ALA A 316 -14.49 -4.12 21.12
CA ALA A 316 -13.53 -3.68 22.13
C ALA A 316 -14.16 -3.81 23.52
N PRO A 317 -13.54 -4.53 24.46
CA PRO A 317 -14.11 -4.73 25.79
C PRO A 317 -14.20 -3.39 26.52
N PRO A 318 -15.17 -3.22 27.45
CA PRO A 318 -15.17 -2.09 28.36
C PRO A 318 -13.80 -1.94 29.02
N GLY A 319 -13.27 -0.72 29.08
CA GLY A 319 -11.92 -0.45 29.57
C GLY A 319 -10.80 -0.54 28.53
N ALA A 320 -11.12 -0.80 27.25
CA ALA A 320 -10.10 -0.72 26.19
C ALA A 320 -9.55 0.71 26.04
N THR A 321 -8.26 0.81 25.74
CA THR A 321 -7.56 2.09 25.62
C THR A 321 -7.52 2.55 24.17
N VAL A 322 -7.98 3.77 23.91
CA VAL A 322 -7.90 4.43 22.59
C VAL A 322 -6.75 5.41 22.57
N VAL A 323 -5.84 5.26 21.62
CA VAL A 323 -4.69 6.15 21.43
C VAL A 323 -4.89 6.98 20.16
N MET A 324 -4.75 8.30 20.26
CA MET A 324 -5.03 9.24 19.17
C MET A 324 -4.04 10.41 19.18
N ASP A 325 -3.84 11.00 17.99
CA ASP A 325 -3.09 12.26 17.86
C ASP A 325 -3.91 13.48 18.36
N ALA A 326 -3.21 14.57 18.68
CA ALA A 326 -3.78 15.83 19.12
C ALA A 326 -4.85 16.38 18.17
N GLY A 327 -4.74 16.13 16.86
CA GLY A 327 -5.70 16.55 15.85
C GLY A 327 -7.10 15.99 16.07
N ILE A 328 -7.20 14.79 16.62
CA ILE A 328 -8.45 14.06 16.85
C ILE A 328 -8.92 14.17 18.30
N ALA A 329 -8.00 14.39 19.25
CA ALA A 329 -8.25 14.49 20.68
C ALA A 329 -8.96 15.81 21.05
N THR A 330 -10.19 16.02 20.54
CA THR A 330 -11.06 17.12 20.95
C THR A 330 -11.73 16.81 22.28
N GLU A 331 -12.10 17.81 23.09
CA GLU A 331 -12.81 17.57 24.35
C GLU A 331 -14.13 16.81 24.13
N ALA A 332 -14.82 17.06 23.01
CA ALA A 332 -16.03 16.32 22.65
C ALA A 332 -15.75 14.82 22.43
N ASN A 333 -14.65 14.47 21.75
CA ASN A 333 -14.24 13.08 21.55
C ASN A 333 -13.82 12.42 22.87
N LEU A 334 -13.06 13.13 23.71
CA LEU A 334 -12.63 12.60 25.01
C LEU A 334 -13.80 12.37 25.96
N THR A 335 -14.78 13.29 25.97
CA THR A 335 -16.02 13.15 26.75
C THR A 335 -16.84 11.95 26.25
N TRP A 336 -16.97 11.81 24.93
CA TRP A 336 -17.68 10.66 24.36
C TRP A 336 -17.00 9.34 24.70
N LEU A 337 -15.66 9.23 24.60
CA LEU A 337 -14.92 8.00 24.96
C LEU A 337 -15.16 7.60 26.41
N ARG A 338 -15.09 8.56 27.34
CA ARG A 338 -15.38 8.31 28.77
C ARG A 338 -16.81 7.81 28.97
N ALA A 339 -17.77 8.44 28.33
CA ALA A 339 -19.18 8.05 28.41
C ALA A 339 -19.44 6.62 27.87
N GLN A 340 -18.57 6.12 26.97
CA GLN A 340 -18.63 4.75 26.46
C GLN A 340 -17.77 3.76 27.27
N GLY A 341 -17.13 4.18 28.36
CA GLY A 341 -16.29 3.33 29.20
C GLY A 341 -14.90 3.03 28.61
N TYR A 342 -14.44 3.82 27.62
CA TYR A 342 -13.09 3.70 27.07
C TYR A 342 -12.10 4.53 27.89
N HIS A 343 -10.91 4.00 28.05
CA HIS A 343 -9.73 4.77 28.41
C HIS A 343 -9.10 5.42 27.18
N TYR A 344 -8.26 6.42 27.41
CA TYR A 344 -7.49 7.02 26.32
C TYR A 344 -6.07 7.41 26.74
N VAL A 345 -5.17 7.44 25.76
CA VAL A 345 -3.85 8.07 25.84
C VAL A 345 -3.70 8.97 24.61
N VAL A 346 -3.60 10.29 24.82
CA VAL A 346 -3.61 11.27 23.73
C VAL A 346 -2.57 12.36 23.94
N VAL A 347 -2.14 13.00 22.86
CA VAL A 347 -1.34 14.22 22.96
C VAL A 347 -2.25 15.36 23.37
N SER A 348 -1.93 16.00 24.49
CA SER A 348 -2.66 17.17 24.97
C SER A 348 -2.46 18.38 24.06
N ARG A 349 -3.56 19.12 23.81
CA ARG A 349 -3.54 20.41 23.11
C ARG A 349 -3.15 21.59 24.00
N LEU A 350 -2.96 21.35 25.30
CA LEU A 350 -2.52 22.37 26.23
C LEU A 350 -1.17 22.95 25.77
N ARG A 351 -1.12 24.27 25.68
CA ARG A 351 0.09 24.99 25.26
C ARG A 351 1.02 25.28 26.44
N GLU A 352 0.44 25.42 27.62
CA GLU A 352 1.22 25.60 28.86
C GLU A 352 1.74 24.25 29.32
N ARG A 353 3.04 24.11 29.38
CA ARG A 353 3.72 22.88 29.76
C ARG A 353 4.82 23.26 30.73
N GLN A 354 4.56 23.07 32.00
CA GLN A 354 5.56 23.24 33.04
C GLN A 354 6.25 21.91 33.26
N PHE A 355 7.54 21.84 32.99
CA PHE A 355 8.35 20.66 33.18
C PHE A 355 9.43 20.92 34.21
N ASP A 356 9.44 20.18 35.30
CA ASP A 356 10.47 20.21 36.33
C ASP A 356 11.29 18.89 36.22
N PRO A 357 12.55 18.95 35.77
CA PRO A 357 13.42 17.77 35.71
C PRO A 357 13.63 17.06 37.04
N ALA A 358 13.52 17.78 38.16
CA ALA A 358 13.71 17.22 39.51
C ALA A 358 12.54 16.32 39.96
N LEU A 359 11.34 16.53 39.38
CA LEU A 359 10.14 15.73 39.65
C LEU A 359 9.92 14.63 38.62
N ALA A 360 10.81 14.50 37.66
CA ALA A 360 10.66 13.58 36.53
C ALA A 360 11.27 12.20 36.84
N THR A 361 10.60 11.15 36.39
CA THR A 361 11.12 9.78 36.34
C THR A 361 11.76 9.50 34.97
N GLU A 362 12.82 8.72 34.96
CA GLU A 362 13.51 8.34 33.70
C GLU A 362 12.91 7.05 33.13
N VAL A 363 12.66 7.06 31.83
CA VAL A 363 12.17 5.90 31.07
C VAL A 363 13.13 5.66 29.91
N GLN A 364 13.72 4.46 29.86
CA GLN A 364 14.57 4.06 28.73
C GLN A 364 13.72 3.64 27.52
N THR A 365 14.16 4.10 26.36
CA THR A 365 13.55 3.71 25.06
C THR A 365 14.23 2.45 24.52
N ALA A 366 13.63 1.82 23.51
CA ALA A 366 14.22 0.67 22.82
C ALA A 366 15.56 0.96 22.10
N GLY A 367 15.95 2.25 21.96
CA GLY A 367 17.20 2.70 21.33
C GLY A 367 18.18 3.37 22.31
N ASP A 368 18.17 2.95 23.59
CA ASP A 368 19.03 3.46 24.68
C ASP A 368 18.91 4.97 25.00
N ALA A 369 18.00 5.69 24.34
CA ALA A 369 17.72 7.07 24.68
C ALA A 369 16.82 7.15 25.92
N THR A 370 17.11 8.11 26.81
CA THR A 370 16.33 8.33 28.04
C THR A 370 15.31 9.44 27.83
N ILE A 371 14.07 9.20 28.22
CA ILE A 371 12.98 10.18 28.27
C ILE A 371 12.69 10.48 29.74
N LYS A 372 12.56 11.77 30.08
CA LYS A 372 12.17 12.20 31.42
C LYS A 372 10.67 12.51 31.45
N ILE A 373 9.95 11.94 32.38
CA ILE A 373 8.48 12.06 32.48
C ILE A 373 8.10 12.59 33.85
N GLN A 374 7.50 13.77 33.88
CA GLN A 374 6.84 14.33 35.08
C GLN A 374 5.35 14.08 34.95
N ARG A 375 4.76 13.52 36.00
CA ARG A 375 3.32 13.25 36.07
C ARG A 375 2.63 14.22 37.00
N VAL A 376 1.49 14.74 36.53
CA VAL A 376 0.59 15.62 37.32
C VAL A 376 -0.83 15.10 37.15
N ILE A 377 -1.65 15.16 38.19
CA ILE A 377 -3.08 14.87 38.09
C ILE A 377 -3.83 16.20 37.98
N ASP A 378 -4.68 16.32 36.95
CA ASP A 378 -5.48 17.53 36.75
C ASP A 378 -6.72 17.54 37.69
N GLU A 379 -7.44 18.67 37.71
CA GLU A 379 -8.65 18.85 38.55
C GLU A 379 -9.78 17.88 38.17
N GLN A 380 -9.72 17.28 37.00
CA GLN A 380 -10.71 16.31 36.50
C GLN A 380 -10.29 14.85 36.76
N GLY A 381 -9.18 14.63 37.44
CA GLY A 381 -8.66 13.32 37.81
C GLY A 381 -7.93 12.61 36.65
N HIS A 382 -7.50 13.33 35.60
CA HIS A 382 -6.70 12.75 34.54
C HIS A 382 -5.21 12.88 34.83
N ALA A 383 -4.42 11.92 34.38
CA ALA A 383 -2.98 12.04 34.42
C ALA A 383 -2.47 12.83 33.21
N LEU A 384 -1.70 13.87 33.49
CA LEU A 384 -0.92 14.64 32.51
C LEU A 384 0.54 14.23 32.66
N LEU A 385 1.13 13.69 31.57
CA LEU A 385 2.53 13.30 31.53
C LEU A 385 3.29 14.31 30.69
N TYR A 386 4.08 15.14 31.33
CA TYR A 386 5.03 16.05 30.66
C TYR A 386 6.29 15.25 30.34
N CYS A 387 6.49 14.96 29.06
CA CYS A 387 7.56 14.12 28.57
C CYS A 387 8.64 15.00 27.90
N HIS A 388 9.87 14.96 28.40
CA HIS A 388 11.01 15.60 27.79
C HIS A 388 11.87 14.58 27.03
N SER A 389 12.09 14.85 25.74
CA SER A 389 12.91 14.02 24.85
C SER A 389 14.09 14.84 24.32
N PRO A 390 15.34 14.41 24.58
CA PRO A 390 16.54 15.10 24.06
C PRO A 390 16.57 15.19 22.53
N ALA A 391 16.18 14.11 21.83
CA ALA A 391 16.11 14.10 20.37
C ALA A 391 15.08 15.10 19.82
N ARG A 392 13.92 15.24 20.53
CA ARG A 392 12.92 16.23 20.17
C ARG A 392 13.40 17.64 20.49
N GLU A 393 14.09 17.84 21.61
CA GLU A 393 14.69 19.12 21.97
C GLU A 393 15.66 19.61 20.90
N GLN A 394 16.56 18.73 20.45
CA GLN A 394 17.50 19.07 19.38
C GLN A 394 16.77 19.47 18.08
N LYS A 395 15.71 18.73 17.72
CA LYS A 395 14.88 19.04 16.55
C LYS A 395 14.13 20.37 16.71
N ASP A 396 13.53 20.61 17.87
CA ASP A 396 12.78 21.84 18.16
C ASP A 396 13.73 23.05 18.11
N ARG A 397 14.93 22.95 18.73
CA ARG A 397 15.97 23.99 18.66
C ARG A 397 16.43 24.25 17.22
N ALA A 398 16.72 23.22 16.43
CA ALA A 398 17.12 23.37 15.03
C ALA A 398 16.04 24.07 14.17
N ILE A 399 14.75 23.77 14.44
CA ILE A 399 13.64 24.46 13.79
C ILE A 399 13.59 25.92 14.20
N ASP A 400 13.76 26.22 15.49
CA ASP A 400 13.73 27.58 16.02
C ASP A 400 14.91 28.41 15.47
N ASP A 401 16.10 27.86 15.44
CA ASP A 401 17.28 28.49 14.84
C ASP A 401 17.10 28.79 13.35
N THR A 402 16.54 27.83 12.59
CA THR A 402 16.23 28.03 11.17
C THR A 402 15.21 29.17 10.96
N LYS A 403 14.17 29.23 11.81
CA LYS A 403 13.15 30.28 11.75
C LYS A 403 13.70 31.63 12.20
N ALA A 404 14.57 31.65 13.21
CA ALA A 404 15.27 32.85 13.68
C ALA A 404 16.18 33.41 12.58
N ALA A 405 17.04 32.57 12.00
CA ALA A 405 17.93 32.97 10.89
C ALA A 405 17.13 33.50 9.68
N GLY A 406 15.98 32.85 9.33
CA GLY A 406 15.12 33.33 8.28
C GLY A 406 14.48 34.70 8.57
N PHE A 407 14.10 34.95 9.82
CA PHE A 407 13.55 36.25 10.25
C PHE A 407 14.64 37.34 10.23
N GLU A 408 15.82 37.07 10.81
CA GLU A 408 16.97 37.96 10.81
C GLU A 408 17.42 38.31 9.38
N ALA A 409 17.43 37.35 8.46
CA ALA A 409 17.77 37.61 7.06
C ALA A 409 16.81 38.61 6.40
N VAL A 410 15.50 38.58 6.76
CA VAL A 410 14.54 39.59 6.29
C VAL A 410 14.82 40.96 6.90
N LEU A 411 15.14 41.03 8.19
CA LEU A 411 15.47 42.28 8.87
C LEU A 411 16.73 42.91 8.26
N LEU A 412 17.80 42.13 8.05
CA LEU A 412 19.01 42.56 7.36
C LEU A 412 18.75 43.07 5.96
N LYS A 413 17.88 42.39 5.20
CA LYS A 413 17.49 42.84 3.85
C LYS A 413 16.73 44.17 3.88
N LEU A 414 15.85 44.37 4.85
CA LEU A 414 15.14 45.64 5.03
C LEU A 414 16.12 46.76 5.40
N GLN A 415 16.99 46.52 6.39
CA GLN A 415 18.00 47.45 6.82
C GLN A 415 18.95 47.83 5.67
N GLY A 416 19.49 46.84 4.94
CA GLY A 416 20.35 47.07 3.76
C GLY A 416 19.65 47.77 2.60
N GLY A 417 18.30 47.73 2.58
CA GLY A 417 17.49 48.48 1.64
C GLY A 417 17.49 49.98 1.91
N LEU A 418 17.69 50.42 3.15
CA LEU A 418 17.68 51.84 3.54
C LEU A 418 18.88 52.60 2.97
N THR A 419 20.00 51.93 2.77
CA THR A 419 21.25 52.55 2.24
C THR A 419 21.28 52.63 0.71
N LYS A 420 20.37 51.94 0.01
CA LYS A 420 20.34 51.89 -1.45
C LYS A 420 19.62 53.12 -2.02
N PRO A 421 20.09 53.76 -3.16
CA PRO A 421 19.45 54.94 -3.76
C PRO A 421 18.00 54.71 -4.16
N ARG A 422 17.63 53.48 -4.60
CA ARG A 422 16.26 53.09 -4.99
C ARG A 422 15.60 52.17 -3.95
N GLY A 423 16.12 52.12 -2.73
CA GLY A 423 15.57 51.33 -1.66
C GLY A 423 14.28 51.92 -1.08
N THR A 424 13.37 51.06 -0.62
CA THR A 424 12.16 51.49 0.04
C THR A 424 12.47 52.01 1.43
N LYS A 425 12.16 53.29 1.68
CA LYS A 425 12.34 53.93 3.00
C LYS A 425 11.00 54.31 3.64
N ASP A 426 9.91 54.26 2.87
CA ASP A 426 8.56 54.57 3.30
C ASP A 426 8.13 53.68 4.49
N VAL A 427 7.66 54.36 5.57
CA VAL A 427 7.32 53.71 6.85
C VAL A 427 6.23 52.66 6.65
N ALA A 428 5.16 52.98 5.91
CA ALA A 428 4.01 52.08 5.73
C ALA A 428 4.44 50.80 4.98
N LYS A 429 5.26 50.93 3.92
CA LYS A 429 5.76 49.79 3.14
C LYS A 429 6.74 48.91 3.96
N ILE A 430 7.56 49.52 4.82
CA ILE A 430 8.47 48.78 5.69
C ILE A 430 7.68 48.06 6.76
N MET A 431 6.67 48.71 7.39
CA MET A 431 5.80 48.09 8.38
C MET A 431 5.00 46.94 7.78
N GLU A 432 4.47 47.08 6.56
CA GLU A 432 3.80 46.00 5.85
C GLU A 432 4.73 44.78 5.63
N ARG A 433 5.94 45.00 5.13
CA ARG A 433 6.93 43.94 4.92
C ARG A 433 7.35 43.28 6.24
N LEU A 434 7.53 44.06 7.29
CA LEU A 434 7.82 43.58 8.63
C LEU A 434 6.65 42.75 9.19
N GLY A 435 5.41 43.20 8.98
CA GLY A 435 4.19 42.48 9.35
C GLY A 435 4.12 41.11 8.65
N ARG A 436 4.34 41.08 7.33
CA ARG A 436 4.43 39.81 6.57
C ARG A 436 5.55 38.90 7.08
N ALA A 437 6.71 39.45 7.42
CA ALA A 437 7.81 38.68 8.00
C ALA A 437 7.44 38.13 9.38
N LYS A 438 6.82 38.92 10.25
CA LYS A 438 6.33 38.49 11.56
C LYS A 438 5.29 37.38 11.44
N GLN A 439 4.39 37.46 10.45
CA GLN A 439 3.41 36.42 10.17
C GLN A 439 4.09 35.14 9.68
N ARG A 440 5.01 35.23 8.72
CA ARG A 440 5.74 34.09 8.14
C ARG A 440 6.62 33.37 9.17
N TYR A 441 7.27 34.12 10.05
CA TYR A 441 8.17 33.63 11.08
C TYR A 441 7.61 33.86 12.48
N SER A 442 6.30 33.69 12.67
CA SER A 442 5.58 34.05 13.90
C SER A 442 6.21 33.46 15.16
N ARG A 443 6.68 32.21 15.09
CA ARG A 443 7.35 31.52 16.21
C ARG A 443 8.67 32.19 16.59
N ALA A 444 9.45 32.66 15.65
CA ALA A 444 10.71 33.37 15.91
C ALA A 444 10.49 34.84 16.27
N ALA A 445 9.62 35.53 15.51
CA ALA A 445 9.41 36.97 15.62
C ALA A 445 8.95 37.45 17.02
N GLN A 446 8.24 36.60 17.76
CA GLN A 446 7.84 36.89 19.15
C GLN A 446 9.03 37.09 20.10
N HIS A 447 10.20 36.57 19.75
CA HIS A 447 11.43 36.65 20.55
C HIS A 447 12.32 37.79 20.16
N TYR A 448 11.87 38.65 19.23
CA TYR A 448 12.60 39.83 18.80
C TYR A 448 11.82 41.10 19.13
N GLN A 449 12.54 42.08 19.66
CA GLN A 449 12.12 43.47 19.69
C GLN A 449 12.70 44.14 18.46
N VAL A 450 11.83 44.68 17.61
CA VAL A 450 12.25 45.37 16.38
C VAL A 450 11.78 46.81 16.49
N GLU A 451 12.72 47.75 16.38
CA GLU A 451 12.49 49.18 16.46
C GLU A 451 12.82 49.86 15.14
N LEU A 452 11.96 50.81 14.76
CA LEU A 452 12.11 51.61 13.56
C LEU A 452 12.38 53.05 13.98
N ALA A 453 13.54 53.60 13.66
CA ALA A 453 13.80 55.01 13.78
C ALA A 453 13.29 55.71 12.49
N THR A 454 12.58 56.82 12.64
CA THR A 454 12.01 57.59 11.52
C THR A 454 12.69 58.94 11.40
N ASP A 455 12.53 59.58 10.23
CA ASP A 455 12.89 60.98 10.02
C ASP A 455 12.02 61.94 10.86
N ALA A 456 12.37 63.24 10.88
CA ALA A 456 11.66 64.25 11.65
C ALA A 456 10.18 64.37 11.27
N ASN A 457 9.80 63.98 10.06
CA ASN A 457 8.42 64.02 9.55
C ASN A 457 7.64 62.74 9.77
N GLY A 458 8.29 61.68 10.28
CA GLY A 458 7.65 60.36 10.50
C GLY A 458 7.29 59.58 9.23
N THR A 459 7.76 60.01 8.06
CA THR A 459 7.39 59.45 6.75
C THR A 459 8.41 58.42 6.22
N GLN A 460 9.68 58.53 6.62
CA GLN A 460 10.74 57.63 6.16
C GLN A 460 11.46 56.96 7.33
N VAL A 461 11.79 55.68 7.18
CA VAL A 461 12.62 54.93 8.13
C VAL A 461 14.09 55.27 7.88
N SER A 462 14.79 55.74 8.91
CA SER A 462 16.21 56.05 8.89
C SER A 462 17.07 54.86 9.36
N ALA A 463 16.58 54.06 10.32
CA ALA A 463 17.24 52.87 10.81
C ALA A 463 16.25 51.79 11.27
N ILE A 464 16.68 50.53 11.17
CA ILE A 464 15.96 49.36 11.72
C ILE A 464 16.94 48.68 12.67
N THR A 465 16.56 48.57 13.93
CA THR A 465 17.35 47.87 14.94
C THR A 465 16.50 46.72 15.52
N TRP A 466 17.16 45.67 15.93
CA TRP A 466 16.51 44.55 16.60
C TRP A 466 17.41 43.91 17.65
N ALA A 467 16.80 43.40 18.68
CA ALA A 467 17.45 42.63 19.71
C ALA A 467 16.60 41.41 20.07
N LYS A 468 17.22 40.31 20.45
CA LYS A 468 16.52 39.22 21.09
C LYS A 468 16.04 39.69 22.46
N ARG A 469 14.76 39.49 22.77
CA ARG A 469 14.18 39.79 24.08
C ARG A 469 14.90 38.96 25.13
N VAL A 470 15.54 39.60 26.07
CA VAL A 470 16.15 38.96 27.25
C VAL A 470 15.00 38.65 28.21
N LYS A 471 14.91 37.42 28.69
CA LYS A 471 13.91 37.03 29.70
C LYS A 471 14.08 37.91 30.96
N PRO A 472 13.02 38.63 31.42
CA PRO A 472 13.03 39.15 32.78
C PRO A 472 12.72 37.97 33.69
N GLY A 473 13.66 37.61 34.55
CA GLY A 473 13.53 36.92 35.86
C GLY A 473 12.66 35.66 36.06
N SER A 474 11.74 35.32 35.19
CA SER A 474 11.00 34.07 35.29
C SER A 474 10.76 33.45 33.92
N ALA A 475 11.04 32.17 33.82
CA ALA A 475 10.95 31.38 32.58
C ALA A 475 9.51 31.26 32.03
N ALA A 476 8.50 31.71 32.76
CA ALA A 476 7.09 31.42 32.49
C ALA A 476 6.45 32.29 31.39
N ASP A 477 6.95 33.52 31.15
CA ASP A 477 6.16 34.48 30.38
C ASP A 477 6.48 34.57 28.88
N LEU A 478 7.63 34.06 28.41
CA LEU A 478 8.04 34.18 27.01
C LEU A 478 7.97 32.88 26.22
N TRP A 479 8.11 31.74 26.87
CA TRP A 479 8.03 30.43 26.25
C TRP A 479 6.98 29.60 26.96
N LYS A 480 5.82 29.47 26.38
CA LYS A 480 4.74 28.62 26.93
C LYS A 480 5.08 27.13 26.94
N THR A 481 6.21 26.73 26.35
CA THR A 481 6.66 25.34 26.31
C THR A 481 8.18 25.27 26.27
N ASP A 482 8.78 24.42 27.10
CA ASP A 482 10.20 24.09 26.98
C ASP A 482 10.46 23.26 25.69
N PRO A 483 11.59 23.53 24.96
CA PRO A 483 11.96 22.71 23.82
C PRO A 483 12.06 21.24 24.21
N GLY A 484 11.54 20.35 23.37
CA GLY A 484 11.56 18.91 23.62
C GLY A 484 10.46 18.39 24.53
N VAL A 485 9.69 19.27 25.19
CA VAL A 485 8.60 18.87 26.11
C VAL A 485 7.27 18.73 25.36
N TYR A 486 6.60 17.61 25.54
CA TYR A 486 5.23 17.40 25.11
C TYR A 486 4.39 16.80 26.24
N CYS A 487 3.08 16.98 26.19
CA CYS A 487 2.17 16.50 27.24
C CYS A 487 1.27 15.41 26.67
N LEU A 488 1.23 14.27 27.35
CA LEU A 488 0.22 13.24 27.16
C LEU A 488 -0.86 13.40 28.20
N ARG A 489 -2.13 13.14 27.83
CA ARG A 489 -3.28 13.11 28.74
C ARG A 489 -3.92 11.75 28.70
N THR A 490 -4.22 11.18 29.85
CA THR A 490 -4.80 9.84 29.97
C THR A 490 -5.75 9.72 31.17
N THR A 491 -6.72 8.82 31.04
CA THR A 491 -7.60 8.38 32.15
C THR A 491 -7.03 7.18 32.91
N LEU A 492 -5.91 6.60 32.48
CA LEU A 492 -5.26 5.44 33.11
C LEU A 492 -4.34 5.90 34.25
N VAL A 493 -4.94 6.36 35.35
CA VAL A 493 -4.19 6.93 36.47
C VAL A 493 -3.41 5.90 37.29
N GLU A 494 -3.79 4.64 37.24
CA GLU A 494 -3.10 3.56 37.97
C GLU A 494 -1.89 2.97 37.22
N GLN A 495 -1.77 3.26 35.95
CA GLN A 495 -0.67 2.75 35.10
C GLN A 495 0.62 3.53 35.35
N ASP A 496 1.78 2.86 35.28
CA ASP A 496 3.09 3.50 35.40
C ASP A 496 3.44 4.35 34.18
N ASN A 497 4.34 5.31 34.37
CA ASN A 497 4.75 6.27 33.35
C ASN A 497 5.37 5.60 32.11
N ALA A 498 6.13 4.52 32.31
CA ALA A 498 6.80 3.82 31.21
C ALA A 498 5.78 3.10 30.32
N THR A 499 4.79 2.42 30.92
CA THR A 499 3.72 1.76 30.20
C THR A 499 2.85 2.76 29.42
N LEU A 500 2.46 3.88 30.04
CA LEU A 500 1.68 4.93 29.37
C LEU A 500 2.46 5.55 28.21
N TRP A 501 3.73 5.81 28.39
CA TRP A 501 4.58 6.37 27.34
C TRP A 501 4.79 5.37 26.19
N ARG A 502 5.03 4.09 26.48
CA ARG A 502 5.13 3.04 25.45
C ARG A 502 3.82 2.88 24.69
N THR A 503 2.69 2.92 25.36
CA THR A 503 1.36 2.89 24.73
C THR A 503 1.19 4.07 23.76
N TYR A 504 1.62 5.26 24.13
CA TYR A 504 1.60 6.40 23.23
C TYR A 504 2.54 6.23 22.04
N THR A 505 3.74 5.70 22.25
CA THR A 505 4.72 5.52 21.16
C THR A 505 4.26 4.54 20.09
N MET A 506 3.25 3.71 20.35
CA MET A 506 2.60 2.90 19.32
C MET A 506 2.00 3.75 18.20
N LEU A 507 1.66 5.03 18.42
CA LEU A 507 1.26 5.97 17.36
C LEU A 507 2.36 6.21 16.33
N THR A 508 3.62 6.10 16.70
CA THR A 508 4.73 6.21 15.72
C THR A 508 4.71 5.04 14.75
N ASN A 509 4.19 3.89 15.17
CA ASN A 509 3.97 2.74 14.30
C ASN A 509 2.88 3.05 13.26
N LEU A 510 1.82 3.81 13.64
CA LEU A 510 0.80 4.29 12.70
C LEU A 510 1.37 5.18 11.60
N GLU A 511 2.29 6.08 11.93
CA GLU A 511 2.97 6.90 10.92
C GLU A 511 3.74 6.01 9.93
N SER A 512 4.37 4.94 10.40
CA SER A 512 5.06 3.97 9.54
C SER A 512 4.08 3.19 8.66
N VAL A 513 2.89 2.84 9.18
CA VAL A 513 1.79 2.22 8.41
C VAL A 513 1.34 3.13 7.28
N PHE A 514 1.06 4.40 7.57
CA PHE A 514 0.65 5.34 6.53
C PHE A 514 1.76 5.65 5.53
N ARG A 515 3.01 5.63 5.95
CA ARG A 515 4.15 5.73 5.04
C ARG A 515 4.18 4.53 4.10
N SER A 516 4.06 3.32 4.61
CA SER A 516 4.03 2.10 3.81
C SER A 516 2.85 2.09 2.83
N LEU A 517 1.66 2.45 3.27
CA LEU A 517 0.48 2.60 2.41
C LEU A 517 0.71 3.57 1.26
N LYS A 518 1.30 4.75 1.54
CA LYS A 518 1.53 5.81 0.55
C LYS A 518 2.67 5.51 -0.41
N THR A 519 3.78 5.01 0.12
CA THR A 519 5.05 4.83 -0.61
C THR A 519 5.16 3.44 -1.22
N ASP A 520 4.87 2.39 -0.42
CA ASP A 520 5.14 1.02 -0.83
C ASP A 520 3.95 0.37 -1.55
N LEU A 521 2.72 0.83 -1.27
CA LEU A 521 1.49 0.20 -1.73
C LEU A 521 0.61 1.11 -2.61
N GLY A 522 1.13 2.24 -3.07
CA GLY A 522 0.47 3.07 -4.06
C GLY A 522 -0.93 3.56 -3.64
N LEU A 523 -1.11 3.93 -2.35
CA LEU A 523 -2.36 4.54 -1.88
C LEU A 523 -2.69 5.82 -2.66
N ARG A 524 -1.69 6.47 -3.21
CA ARG A 524 -1.78 7.72 -3.97
C ARG A 524 -0.82 7.72 -5.18
N PRO A 525 -1.13 8.47 -6.26
CA PRO A 525 -2.38 9.24 -6.46
C PRO A 525 -3.57 8.34 -6.77
N VAL A 526 -4.79 8.88 -6.54
CA VAL A 526 -6.04 8.23 -6.90
C VAL A 526 -6.48 8.73 -8.29
N PHE A 527 -6.79 7.79 -9.20
CA PHE A 527 -7.18 8.11 -10.59
C PHE A 527 -8.68 7.94 -10.84
N HIS A 528 -9.44 7.42 -9.89
CA HIS A 528 -10.86 7.12 -10.05
C HIS A 528 -11.73 8.36 -9.96
N GLN A 529 -12.85 8.34 -10.71
CA GLN A 529 -13.81 9.45 -10.83
C GLN A 529 -15.18 9.12 -10.21
N ILE A 530 -15.31 7.99 -9.51
CA ILE A 530 -16.56 7.50 -8.90
C ILE A 530 -16.28 7.10 -7.45
N ASP A 531 -17.09 7.56 -6.48
CA ASP A 531 -16.87 7.35 -5.04
C ASP A 531 -16.60 5.88 -4.68
N ARG A 532 -17.44 4.94 -5.11
CA ARG A 532 -17.24 3.51 -4.81
C ARG A 532 -15.92 2.94 -5.33
N ARG A 533 -15.40 3.48 -6.46
CA ARG A 533 -14.12 3.06 -7.02
C ARG A 533 -12.95 3.60 -6.21
N VAL A 534 -13.07 4.83 -5.73
CA VAL A 534 -12.10 5.43 -4.81
C VAL A 534 -12.03 4.61 -3.52
N GLU A 535 -13.18 4.30 -2.96
CA GLU A 535 -13.29 3.49 -1.73
C GLU A 535 -12.71 2.08 -1.91
N GLY A 536 -13.02 1.42 -3.02
CA GLY A 536 -12.47 0.11 -3.37
C GLY A 536 -10.96 0.14 -3.56
N HIS A 537 -10.43 1.14 -4.27
CA HIS A 537 -9.00 1.35 -4.49
C HIS A 537 -8.23 1.52 -3.18
N LEU A 538 -8.72 2.37 -2.28
CA LEU A 538 -8.10 2.59 -0.98
C LEU A 538 -8.18 1.35 -0.09
N PHE A 539 -9.31 0.63 -0.14
CA PHE A 539 -9.49 -0.58 0.63
C PHE A 539 -8.57 -1.72 0.18
N ILE A 540 -8.33 -1.88 -1.13
CA ILE A 540 -7.31 -2.83 -1.63
C ILE A 540 -5.93 -2.52 -1.05
N SER A 541 -5.57 -1.25 -0.93
CA SER A 541 -4.28 -0.87 -0.31
C SER A 541 -4.23 -1.24 1.18
N VAL A 542 -5.36 -1.11 1.91
CA VAL A 542 -5.46 -1.57 3.31
C VAL A 542 -5.34 -3.09 3.41
N LEU A 543 -5.98 -3.85 2.52
CA LEU A 543 -5.85 -5.31 2.47
C LEU A 543 -4.41 -5.74 2.12
N ALA A 544 -3.80 -5.10 1.12
CA ALA A 544 -2.41 -5.36 0.76
C ALA A 544 -1.46 -5.08 1.93
N TYR A 545 -1.69 -3.97 2.65
CA TYR A 545 -0.93 -3.66 3.86
C TYR A 545 -1.05 -4.76 4.92
N HIS A 546 -2.24 -5.29 5.15
CA HIS A 546 -2.45 -6.38 6.11
C HIS A 546 -1.53 -7.57 5.82
N PHE A 547 -1.47 -8.03 4.57
CA PHE A 547 -0.64 -9.17 4.16
C PHE A 547 0.86 -8.84 4.15
N VAL A 548 1.24 -7.64 3.73
CA VAL A 548 2.63 -7.15 3.83
C VAL A 548 3.09 -7.12 5.28
N HIS A 549 2.24 -6.63 6.18
CA HIS A 549 2.55 -6.56 7.61
C HIS A 549 2.73 -7.95 8.22
N MET A 550 1.87 -8.91 7.85
CA MET A 550 2.03 -10.31 8.26
C MET A 550 3.39 -10.89 7.81
N LEU A 551 3.72 -10.73 6.51
CA LEU A 551 5.01 -11.20 5.98
C LEU A 551 6.18 -10.59 6.72
N ARG A 552 6.16 -9.28 6.94
CA ARG A 552 7.23 -8.58 7.65
C ARG A 552 7.37 -9.03 9.10
N LEU A 553 6.26 -9.26 9.81
CA LEU A 553 6.31 -9.77 11.19
C LEU A 553 6.87 -11.19 11.26
N GLN A 554 6.48 -12.09 10.33
CA GLN A 554 7.01 -13.44 10.25
C GLN A 554 8.52 -13.44 9.98
N LEU A 555 8.99 -12.58 9.05
CA LEU A 555 10.41 -12.45 8.73
C LEU A 555 11.20 -11.78 9.86
N LYS A 556 10.63 -10.76 10.49
CA LYS A 556 11.25 -10.07 11.63
C LYS A 556 11.46 -11.01 12.82
N ALA A 557 10.51 -11.89 13.10
CA ALA A 557 10.64 -12.91 14.13
C ALA A 557 11.84 -13.86 13.89
N GLN A 558 12.34 -13.93 12.65
CA GLN A 558 13.46 -14.75 12.24
C GLN A 558 14.72 -13.93 11.85
N GLY A 559 14.74 -12.61 12.20
CA GLY A 559 15.90 -11.75 12.08
C GLY A 559 16.02 -10.98 10.76
N ILE A 560 14.97 -10.92 9.91
CA ILE A 560 14.92 -10.06 8.71
C ILE A 560 13.94 -8.90 8.98
N ASP A 561 14.44 -7.69 9.17
CA ASP A 561 13.64 -6.47 9.44
C ASP A 561 13.74 -5.45 8.28
N ASP A 562 13.73 -5.95 7.05
CA ASP A 562 13.83 -5.13 5.85
C ASP A 562 12.51 -4.39 5.54
N SER A 563 12.63 -3.28 4.79
CA SER A 563 11.47 -2.57 4.26
C SER A 563 10.70 -3.44 3.25
N TRP A 564 9.40 -3.18 3.06
CA TRP A 564 8.65 -3.90 2.03
C TRP A 564 9.22 -3.66 0.63
N GLN A 565 9.72 -2.48 0.36
CA GLN A 565 10.36 -2.19 -0.92
C GLN A 565 11.55 -3.12 -1.16
N THR A 566 12.46 -3.27 -0.21
CA THR A 566 13.63 -4.16 -0.30
C THR A 566 13.20 -5.62 -0.49
N LEU A 567 12.26 -6.09 0.33
CA LEU A 567 11.73 -7.46 0.23
C LEU A 567 11.08 -7.72 -1.13
N ARG A 568 10.26 -6.78 -1.62
CA ARG A 568 9.61 -6.87 -2.93
C ARG A 568 10.62 -6.95 -4.06
N GLU A 569 11.66 -6.11 -4.06
CA GLU A 569 12.71 -6.11 -5.07
C GLU A 569 13.49 -7.43 -5.06
N THR A 570 13.84 -7.96 -3.88
CA THR A 570 14.48 -9.26 -3.71
C THR A 570 13.61 -10.40 -4.27
N LEU A 571 12.34 -10.44 -3.86
CA LEU A 571 11.41 -11.48 -4.29
C LEU A 571 11.09 -11.41 -5.80
N ALA A 572 11.07 -10.22 -6.39
CA ALA A 572 10.76 -10.01 -7.81
C ALA A 572 11.83 -10.58 -8.75
N THR A 573 13.02 -10.91 -8.26
CA THR A 573 14.10 -11.52 -9.05
C THR A 573 13.74 -12.93 -9.55
N GLN A 574 12.87 -13.66 -8.83
CA GLN A 574 12.44 -14.99 -9.24
C GLN A 574 11.34 -14.92 -10.30
N GLN A 575 11.55 -15.60 -11.40
CA GLN A 575 10.64 -15.62 -12.55
C GLN A 575 10.31 -17.05 -12.98
N ARG A 576 9.13 -17.25 -13.54
CA ARG A 576 8.83 -18.45 -14.31
C ARG A 576 9.15 -18.21 -15.78
N VAL A 577 9.91 -19.15 -16.38
CA VAL A 577 10.37 -19.06 -17.77
C VAL A 577 10.06 -20.38 -18.48
N THR A 578 9.73 -20.33 -19.75
CA THR A 578 9.65 -21.52 -20.60
C THR A 578 10.93 -21.63 -21.42
N ALA A 579 11.69 -22.70 -21.21
CA ALA A 579 12.77 -23.11 -22.07
C ALA A 579 12.23 -24.04 -23.18
N THR A 580 12.47 -23.70 -24.41
CA THR A 580 12.10 -24.49 -25.61
C THR A 580 13.36 -25.00 -26.27
N LEU A 581 13.41 -26.29 -26.58
CA LEU A 581 14.55 -26.94 -27.28
C LEU A 581 14.01 -27.86 -28.36
N LYS A 582 14.72 -27.97 -29.46
CA LYS A 582 14.42 -28.95 -30.51
C LYS A 582 15.08 -30.29 -30.18
N ARG A 583 14.38 -31.36 -30.47
CA ARG A 583 14.89 -32.71 -30.36
C ARG A 583 15.39 -33.21 -31.72
N ARG A 584 16.23 -34.24 -31.69
CA ARG A 584 16.76 -34.91 -32.90
C ARG A 584 15.65 -35.48 -33.80
N ASP A 585 14.51 -35.91 -33.21
CA ASP A 585 13.34 -36.43 -33.93
C ASP A 585 12.42 -35.33 -34.52
N GLY A 586 12.86 -34.07 -34.48
CA GLY A 586 12.11 -32.93 -35.02
C GLY A 586 11.02 -32.38 -34.11
N ARG A 587 10.80 -33.00 -32.92
CA ARG A 587 9.84 -32.50 -31.91
C ARG A 587 10.47 -31.40 -31.09
N ALA A 588 9.62 -30.63 -30.40
CA ALA A 588 10.06 -29.65 -29.43
C ALA A 588 9.80 -30.10 -28.00
N VAL A 589 10.74 -29.81 -27.11
CA VAL A 589 10.57 -29.94 -25.67
C VAL A 589 10.39 -28.55 -25.09
N HIS A 590 9.29 -28.35 -24.36
CA HIS A 590 9.02 -27.13 -23.63
C HIS A 590 9.06 -27.42 -22.12
N VAL A 591 9.88 -26.69 -21.40
CA VAL A 591 10.00 -26.82 -19.94
C VAL A 591 9.64 -25.48 -19.29
N ARG A 592 8.49 -25.41 -18.63
CA ARG A 592 8.05 -24.26 -17.85
C ARG A 592 8.35 -24.46 -16.38
N LYS A 593 9.21 -23.64 -15.78
CA LYS A 593 9.57 -23.70 -14.35
C LYS A 593 10.02 -22.35 -13.84
N ALA A 594 10.11 -22.21 -12.51
CA ALA A 594 10.70 -21.03 -11.89
C ALA A 594 12.23 -21.06 -12.00
N THR A 595 12.84 -19.89 -12.10
CA THR A 595 14.29 -19.71 -11.96
C THR A 595 14.69 -20.09 -10.52
N ARG A 596 15.96 -20.46 -10.33
CA ARG A 596 16.48 -20.68 -8.98
C ARG A 596 16.49 -19.36 -8.21
N PRO A 597 15.98 -19.32 -6.98
CA PRO A 597 16.01 -18.10 -6.18
C PRO A 597 17.46 -17.73 -5.80
N GLU A 598 17.74 -16.44 -5.72
CA GLU A 598 18.97 -15.88 -5.21
C GLU A 598 19.11 -16.21 -3.68
N PRO A 599 20.33 -16.20 -3.10
CA PRO A 599 20.57 -16.67 -1.73
C PRO A 599 19.66 -16.03 -0.67
N LEU A 600 19.47 -14.69 -0.71
CA LEU A 600 18.59 -14.00 0.23
C LEU A 600 17.11 -14.39 0.00
N HIS A 601 16.70 -14.51 -1.24
CA HIS A 601 15.35 -14.96 -1.58
C HIS A 601 15.14 -16.42 -1.14
N GLN A 602 16.12 -17.28 -1.32
CA GLN A 602 16.06 -18.65 -0.85
C GLN A 602 15.89 -18.72 0.68
N LYS A 603 16.65 -17.90 1.42
CA LYS A 603 16.51 -17.77 2.87
C LYS A 603 15.10 -17.33 3.28
N ILE A 604 14.51 -16.34 2.57
CA ILE A 604 13.13 -15.91 2.79
C ILE A 604 12.15 -17.06 2.54
N ASN A 605 12.33 -17.82 1.46
CA ASN A 605 11.48 -18.97 1.16
C ASN A 605 11.54 -20.04 2.25
N GLU A 606 12.73 -20.37 2.74
CA GLU A 606 12.92 -21.31 3.84
C GLU A 606 12.23 -20.85 5.12
N MET A 607 12.38 -19.58 5.49
CA MET A 607 11.73 -18.99 6.66
C MET A 607 10.20 -18.99 6.58
N LEU A 608 9.65 -18.80 5.38
CA LEU A 608 8.21 -18.81 5.15
C LEU A 608 7.67 -20.22 4.80
N GLY A 609 8.52 -21.25 4.79
CA GLY A 609 8.12 -22.61 4.39
C GLY A 609 7.68 -22.72 2.93
N LEU A 610 8.27 -21.91 2.02
CA LEU A 610 7.87 -21.83 0.63
C LEU A 610 8.73 -22.71 -0.28
N SER A 611 8.09 -23.23 -1.34
CA SER A 611 8.82 -23.99 -2.37
C SER A 611 9.78 -23.08 -3.15
N ALA A 612 10.99 -23.54 -3.39
CA ALA A 612 11.95 -22.87 -4.27
C ALA A 612 11.52 -22.89 -5.76
N ASN A 613 10.54 -23.73 -6.13
CA ASN A 613 9.99 -23.83 -7.47
C ASN A 613 8.46 -23.63 -7.47
N PRO A 614 8.00 -22.38 -7.24
CA PRO A 614 6.57 -22.06 -7.23
C PRO A 614 5.90 -22.39 -8.58
N GLY A 615 4.73 -23.03 -8.50
CA GLY A 615 4.00 -23.54 -9.64
C GLY A 615 4.59 -24.80 -10.29
N GLY A 616 5.63 -25.41 -9.70
CA GLY A 616 6.20 -26.67 -10.16
C GLY A 616 6.87 -26.59 -11.54
N THR A 617 7.21 -27.76 -12.07
CA THR A 617 7.78 -27.90 -13.41
C THR A 617 6.75 -28.52 -14.35
N HIS A 618 6.39 -27.81 -15.40
CA HIS A 618 5.54 -28.33 -16.48
C HIS A 618 6.41 -28.67 -17.70
N ARG A 619 6.23 -29.87 -18.24
CA ARG A 619 6.95 -30.36 -19.41
C ARG A 619 5.95 -30.75 -20.48
N VAL A 620 6.17 -30.28 -21.68
CA VAL A 620 5.34 -30.60 -22.84
C VAL A 620 6.27 -31.04 -23.98
N LEU A 621 5.96 -32.16 -24.58
CA LEU A 621 6.59 -32.67 -25.80
C LEU A 621 5.59 -32.49 -26.94
N VAL A 622 5.94 -31.74 -27.98
CA VAL A 622 5.08 -31.42 -29.11
C VAL A 622 5.72 -31.88 -30.40
#